data_74311a7e34668020f106bc2b3ae103bf
#
_entry.id   74311a7e34668020f106bc2b3ae103bf
#
_cell.length_a   1.000
_cell.length_b   1.000
_cell.length_c   1.000
_cell.angle_alpha   90.00
_cell.angle_beta   90.00
_cell.angle_gamma   90.00
#
_symmetry.space_group_name_H-M   'P 1'
#
loop_
_entity.id
_entity.type
_entity.pdbx_description
1 polymer ?
#
loop_
_entity_poly.entity_id
_entity_poly.type
_entity_poly.pdbx_seq_one_letter_code
_entity_poly.pdbx_strand_id
1 'polypeptide(L)'
;MATELNPGGWEGGEDVPETPEETGWGGDAEEIDASLPIEEVVAVAEVKLFNKWTFDDIEIRDISLEDYIAVKGKYATFLPHTAGRYQKKRFRKATCPIVERLCVSLMRKGRNSGKKLMAARIVKHTLEIIHLLTDQNPVQVLVDAVINSGPREDSTRVGSAGVVRRQAVDLSPFRRVNQALYLITTGARESSFRNIKTIAECLADEIINAARGSSNSYAIKKKDEIERVAKANR
;
A
#
# COMPACT_ATOMS: atom_id res chain seq x y z
N MET A 1 -27.36 34.47 -55.69
CA MET A 1 -26.09 35.13 -56.04
C MET A 1 -24.98 34.36 -55.34
N ALA A 2 -24.30 33.56 -56.12
CA ALA A 2 -23.17 32.75 -55.68
C ALA A 2 -21.92 33.57 -55.92
N THR A 3 -21.03 33.61 -54.95
CA THR A 3 -19.67 34.07 -55.14
C THR A 3 -18.71 32.95 -54.81
N GLU A 4 -18.15 32.38 -55.85
CA GLU A 4 -17.04 31.45 -55.81
C GLU A 4 -15.79 32.14 -55.24
N LEU A 5 -15.07 31.47 -54.38
CA LEU A 5 -13.72 31.83 -53.93
C LEU A 5 -12.75 30.75 -54.37
N ASN A 6 -11.85 31.20 -55.22
CA ASN A 6 -10.75 30.56 -55.89
C ASN A 6 -9.69 29.99 -54.90
N PRO A 7 -9.17 28.77 -55.11
CA PRO A 7 -8.03 28.27 -54.33
C PRO A 7 -6.73 28.69 -54.98
N GLY A 8 -6.00 29.61 -54.36
CA GLY A 8 -4.65 29.98 -54.74
C GLY A 8 -3.64 28.88 -54.42
N GLY A 9 -2.98 28.40 -55.47
CA GLY A 9 -1.86 27.47 -55.35
C GLY A 9 -0.63 28.12 -54.74
N TRP A 10 0.09 27.35 -53.96
CA TRP A 10 1.47 27.62 -53.61
C TRP A 10 2.34 26.59 -54.30
N GLU A 11 2.94 27.00 -55.44
CA GLU A 11 4.13 26.38 -55.97
C GLU A 11 5.33 27.08 -55.33
N GLY A 12 6.33 26.34 -54.96
CA GLY A 12 7.63 26.96 -54.72
C GLY A 12 8.52 26.23 -53.74
N GLY A 13 9.52 25.55 -54.28
CA GLY A 13 10.84 25.48 -53.69
C GLY A 13 11.18 24.20 -52.95
N GLU A 14 11.68 23.25 -53.67
CA GLU A 14 12.55 22.17 -53.18
C GLU A 14 13.83 22.80 -52.64
N ASP A 15 14.04 22.67 -51.32
CA ASP A 15 15.38 22.65 -50.73
C ASP A 15 15.41 21.48 -49.75
N VAL A 16 15.89 20.34 -50.24
CA VAL A 16 16.25 19.19 -49.47
C VAL A 16 17.64 19.44 -48.89
N PRO A 17 17.81 19.57 -47.59
CA PRO A 17 19.15 19.62 -47.03
C PRO A 17 19.79 18.25 -47.12
N GLU A 18 20.99 18.20 -47.67
CA GLU A 18 21.88 17.06 -47.79
C GLU A 18 22.08 16.38 -46.43
N THR A 19 21.95 15.05 -46.42
CA THR A 19 22.29 14.20 -45.30
C THR A 19 23.77 14.33 -44.96
N PRO A 20 24.17 14.59 -43.72
CA PRO A 20 25.56 14.50 -43.34
C PRO A 20 26.05 13.05 -43.36
N GLU A 21 27.23 12.89 -43.98
CA GLU A 21 27.95 11.63 -44.13
C GLU A 21 28.06 10.84 -42.80
N GLU A 22 27.86 9.54 -42.91
CA GLU A 22 28.07 8.53 -41.86
C GLU A 22 29.52 8.60 -41.35
N THR A 23 29.72 9.21 -40.20
CA THR A 23 30.94 8.97 -39.43
C THR A 23 30.79 7.63 -38.73
N GLY A 24 31.53 6.64 -39.23
CA GLY A 24 31.58 5.31 -38.69
C GLY A 24 32.03 5.29 -37.23
N TRP A 25 31.10 4.95 -36.38
CA TRP A 25 31.41 4.43 -35.05
C TRP A 25 31.53 2.91 -35.17
N GLY A 26 32.78 2.45 -35.43
CA GLY A 26 33.20 1.08 -35.20
C GLY A 26 33.18 0.81 -33.68
N GLY A 27 32.03 0.46 -33.17
CA GLY A 27 31.90 -0.21 -31.86
C GLY A 27 31.66 -1.67 -32.18
N ASP A 28 32.53 -2.54 -31.64
CA ASP A 28 32.43 -3.98 -31.76
C ASP A 28 31.02 -4.40 -31.36
N ALA A 29 30.21 -4.77 -32.35
CA ALA A 29 28.96 -5.44 -32.11
C ALA A 29 29.35 -6.85 -31.62
N GLU A 30 29.31 -7.07 -30.30
CA GLU A 30 29.30 -8.40 -29.75
C GLU A 30 28.11 -9.12 -30.41
N GLU A 31 28.41 -10.10 -31.24
CA GLU A 31 27.42 -11.03 -31.80
C GLU A 31 26.69 -11.66 -30.63
N ILE A 32 25.45 -11.23 -30.41
CA ILE A 32 24.55 -11.86 -29.43
C ILE A 32 24.30 -13.26 -29.97
N ASP A 33 24.90 -14.25 -29.33
CA ASP A 33 24.72 -15.66 -29.67
C ASP A 33 23.22 -16.02 -29.56
N ALA A 34 22.58 -16.12 -30.72
CA ALA A 34 21.16 -16.44 -30.87
C ALA A 34 20.81 -17.89 -30.49
N SER A 35 21.79 -18.67 -30.04
CA SER A 35 21.61 -20.06 -29.63
C SER A 35 21.27 -20.29 -28.15
N LEU A 36 21.25 -19.24 -27.34
CA LEU A 36 20.82 -19.37 -25.95
C LEU A 36 19.31 -19.61 -25.87
N PRO A 37 18.86 -20.65 -25.16
CA PRO A 37 17.44 -20.93 -25.03
C PRO A 37 16.74 -19.73 -24.38
N ILE A 38 15.65 -19.29 -25.02
CA ILE A 38 14.84 -18.13 -24.62
C ILE A 38 14.34 -18.23 -23.14
N GLU A 39 14.42 -19.40 -22.55
CA GLU A 39 14.06 -19.66 -21.14
C GLU A 39 15.04 -19.04 -20.12
N GLU A 40 16.30 -18.77 -20.46
CA GLU A 40 17.25 -18.14 -19.53
C GLU A 40 17.18 -16.62 -19.50
N VAL A 41 16.55 -15.96 -20.47
CA VAL A 41 16.53 -14.50 -20.58
C VAL A 41 15.36 -13.86 -19.82
N VAL A 42 14.40 -14.64 -19.36
CA VAL A 42 13.32 -14.15 -18.51
C VAL A 42 13.59 -14.49 -17.03
N ALA A 43 14.70 -14.08 -16.52
CA ALA A 43 14.80 -13.81 -15.08
C ALA A 43 13.80 -12.69 -14.77
N VAL A 44 12.58 -13.06 -14.43
CA VAL A 44 11.55 -12.11 -13.98
C VAL A 44 12.17 -11.30 -12.86
N ALA A 45 12.53 -10.06 -13.17
CA ALA A 45 13.19 -9.18 -12.21
C ALA A 45 12.28 -9.12 -10.96
N GLU A 46 12.72 -9.71 -9.87
CA GLU A 46 11.97 -9.76 -8.61
C GLU A 46 11.59 -8.34 -8.21
N VAL A 47 10.29 -8.08 -8.14
CA VAL A 47 9.78 -6.78 -7.71
C VAL A 47 9.98 -6.63 -6.22
N LYS A 48 10.96 -5.80 -5.81
CA LYS A 48 11.25 -5.52 -4.39
C LYS A 48 10.67 -4.16 -3.99
N LEU A 49 9.97 -4.12 -2.87
CA LEU A 49 9.45 -2.87 -2.30
C LEU A 49 10.62 -1.94 -1.94
N PHE A 50 10.60 -0.70 -2.45
CA PHE A 50 11.69 0.28 -2.32
C PHE A 50 13.06 -0.24 -2.78
N ASN A 51 13.10 -1.24 -3.67
CA ASN A 51 14.30 -1.98 -4.12
C ASN A 51 15.04 -2.74 -2.99
N LYS A 52 14.39 -2.97 -1.84
CA LYS A 52 15.01 -3.61 -0.67
C LYS A 52 14.29 -4.88 -0.23
N TRP A 53 12.96 -4.87 -0.15
CA TRP A 53 12.16 -5.91 0.52
C TRP A 53 11.48 -6.83 -0.48
N THR A 54 11.65 -8.15 -0.34
CA THR A 54 10.97 -9.19 -1.11
C THR A 54 9.55 -9.41 -0.62
N PHE A 55 8.69 -9.92 -1.51
CA PHE A 55 7.30 -10.26 -1.17
C PHE A 55 7.04 -11.77 -1.10
N ASP A 56 7.97 -12.60 -1.59
CA ASP A 56 7.74 -14.02 -1.80
C ASP A 56 7.73 -14.82 -0.49
N ASP A 57 8.57 -14.42 0.48
CA ASP A 57 8.71 -15.06 1.79
C ASP A 57 7.59 -14.71 2.79
N ILE A 58 6.59 -13.94 2.38
CA ILE A 58 5.57 -13.44 3.30
C ILE A 58 4.46 -14.47 3.46
N GLU A 59 4.15 -14.84 4.69
CA GLU A 59 3.08 -15.76 5.04
C GLU A 59 1.91 -15.04 5.71
N ILE A 60 0.69 -15.41 5.32
CA ILE A 60 -0.54 -14.92 5.95
C ILE A 60 -1.09 -16.07 6.80
N ARG A 61 -0.92 -15.98 8.12
CA ARG A 61 -1.30 -17.05 9.05
C ARG A 61 -2.81 -17.22 9.22
N ASP A 62 -3.61 -16.18 8.98
CA ASP A 62 -5.06 -16.23 9.09
C ASP A 62 -5.69 -16.43 7.70
N ILE A 63 -6.14 -17.64 7.41
CA ILE A 63 -6.79 -18.01 6.14
C ILE A 63 -7.99 -17.10 5.85
N SER A 64 -8.72 -16.63 6.88
CA SER A 64 -9.88 -15.75 6.69
C SER A 64 -9.53 -14.36 6.13
N LEU A 65 -8.27 -13.94 6.27
CA LEU A 65 -7.78 -12.63 5.83
C LEU A 65 -6.96 -12.67 4.54
N GLU A 66 -6.64 -13.86 4.04
CA GLU A 66 -5.76 -14.05 2.87
C GLU A 66 -6.25 -13.27 1.64
N ASP A 67 -7.53 -13.38 1.30
CA ASP A 67 -8.13 -12.67 0.16
C ASP A 67 -8.17 -11.13 0.35
N TYR A 68 -8.00 -10.64 1.57
CA TYR A 68 -8.14 -9.22 1.92
C TYR A 68 -6.82 -8.52 2.22
N ILE A 69 -5.71 -9.26 2.24
CA ILE A 69 -4.34 -8.75 2.40
C ILE A 69 -3.57 -8.99 1.11
N ALA A 70 -3.55 -7.97 0.25
CA ALA A 70 -2.86 -8.03 -1.03
C ALA A 70 -1.36 -7.79 -0.85
N VAL A 71 -0.54 -8.85 -0.97
CA VAL A 71 0.91 -8.80 -0.78
C VAL A 71 1.65 -9.49 -1.91
N LYS A 72 1.31 -10.76 -2.22
CA LYS A 72 2.08 -11.63 -3.13
C LYS A 72 1.72 -11.46 -4.61
N GLY A 73 2.60 -11.92 -5.48
CA GLY A 73 2.40 -12.04 -6.93
C GLY A 73 2.05 -10.71 -7.58
N LYS A 74 0.90 -10.64 -8.24
CA LYS A 74 0.43 -9.44 -8.97
C LYS A 74 0.26 -8.17 -8.11
N TYR A 75 0.34 -8.27 -6.80
CA TYR A 75 0.22 -7.14 -5.86
C TYR A 75 1.58 -6.60 -5.43
N ALA A 76 2.67 -7.24 -5.82
CA ALA A 76 4.02 -6.74 -5.58
C ALA A 76 4.26 -5.43 -6.35
N THR A 77 4.79 -4.43 -5.67
CA THR A 77 5.02 -3.09 -6.23
C THR A 77 6.34 -2.51 -5.72
N PHE A 78 7.08 -1.81 -6.59
CA PHE A 78 8.31 -1.12 -6.18
C PHE A 78 8.04 0.02 -5.20
N LEU A 79 6.94 0.76 -5.41
CA LEU A 79 6.54 1.90 -4.59
C LEU A 79 5.08 1.76 -4.19
N PRO A 80 4.70 2.13 -2.94
CA PRO A 80 3.32 2.11 -2.49
C PRO A 80 2.54 3.33 -3.02
N HIS A 81 2.65 3.59 -4.31
CA HIS A 81 2.03 4.71 -5.00
C HIS A 81 1.60 4.29 -6.40
N THR A 82 0.49 3.57 -6.47
CA THR A 82 -0.15 3.22 -7.74
C THR A 82 -1.24 4.24 -8.06
N ALA A 83 -1.51 4.46 -9.35
CA ALA A 83 -2.63 5.29 -9.80
C ALA A 83 -3.98 4.55 -9.74
N GLY A 84 -4.07 3.49 -8.95
CA GLY A 84 -5.23 2.61 -8.87
C GLY A 84 -6.48 3.30 -8.30
N ARG A 85 -7.60 3.14 -8.99
CA ARG A 85 -8.91 3.62 -8.54
C ARG A 85 -9.64 2.56 -7.71
N TYR A 86 -9.12 2.26 -6.52
CA TYR A 86 -9.60 1.16 -5.67
C TYR A 86 -10.97 1.41 -5.03
N GLN A 87 -11.45 2.66 -5.02
CA GLN A 87 -12.75 3.01 -4.42
C GLN A 87 -13.92 2.99 -5.41
N LYS A 88 -13.66 2.80 -6.71
CA LYS A 88 -14.70 2.87 -7.74
C LYS A 88 -15.73 1.73 -7.63
N LYS A 89 -15.31 0.55 -7.17
CA LYS A 89 -16.20 -0.62 -6.97
C LYS A 89 -16.08 -1.12 -5.53
N ARG A 90 -17.18 -1.71 -5.02
CA ARG A 90 -17.22 -2.39 -3.72
C ARG A 90 -16.17 -3.51 -3.67
N PHE A 91 -15.51 -3.69 -2.55
CA PHE A 91 -14.42 -4.65 -2.28
C PHE A 91 -13.13 -4.46 -3.10
N ARG A 92 -13.10 -3.61 -4.11
CA ARG A 92 -11.90 -3.43 -4.92
C ARG A 92 -10.67 -2.96 -4.12
N LYS A 93 -10.86 -2.26 -3.00
CA LYS A 93 -9.74 -1.87 -2.15
C LYS A 93 -9.05 -3.06 -1.45
N ALA A 94 -9.62 -4.27 -1.42
CA ALA A 94 -8.94 -5.48 -0.97
C ALA A 94 -7.74 -5.82 -1.86
N THR A 95 -7.85 -5.55 -3.16
CA THR A 95 -6.76 -5.78 -4.14
C THR A 95 -5.69 -4.70 -4.14
N CYS A 96 -5.84 -3.65 -3.32
CA CYS A 96 -4.82 -2.64 -3.13
C CYS A 96 -3.68 -3.19 -2.25
N PRO A 97 -2.41 -3.06 -2.64
CA PRO A 97 -1.28 -3.51 -1.84
C PRO A 97 -1.38 -3.02 -0.40
N ILE A 98 -1.10 -3.90 0.58
CA ILE A 98 -1.30 -3.59 2.00
C ILE A 98 -0.47 -2.37 2.45
N VAL A 99 0.75 -2.23 1.92
CA VAL A 99 1.62 -1.09 2.22
C VAL A 99 1.04 0.21 1.68
N GLU A 100 0.44 0.19 0.49
CA GLU A 100 -0.25 1.36 -0.06
C GLU A 100 -1.50 1.71 0.77
N ARG A 101 -2.25 0.72 1.26
CA ARG A 101 -3.37 0.94 2.18
C ARG A 101 -2.91 1.60 3.48
N LEU A 102 -1.75 1.21 4.02
CA LEU A 102 -1.14 1.87 5.18
C LEU A 102 -0.83 3.35 4.86
N CYS A 103 -0.20 3.64 3.71
CA CYS A 103 0.06 5.02 3.27
C CYS A 103 -1.23 5.85 3.19
N VAL A 104 -2.30 5.30 2.61
CA VAL A 104 -3.61 5.98 2.53
C VAL A 104 -4.19 6.22 3.93
N SER A 105 -4.04 5.27 4.85
CA SER A 105 -4.47 5.42 6.24
C SER A 105 -3.75 6.53 7.00
N LEU A 106 -2.50 6.83 6.67
CA LEU A 106 -1.73 7.91 7.29
C LEU A 106 -2.22 9.31 6.86
N MET A 107 -2.83 9.44 5.68
CA MET A 107 -3.32 10.71 5.14
C MET A 107 -4.61 11.23 5.80
N ARG A 108 -4.84 10.94 7.06
CA ARG A 108 -6.03 11.39 7.79
C ARG A 108 -5.79 12.72 8.50
N LYS A 109 -6.90 13.37 8.90
CA LYS A 109 -6.96 14.75 9.42
C LYS A 109 -6.68 15.77 8.31
N GLY A 110 -7.58 16.72 8.12
CA GLY A 110 -7.68 17.62 6.97
C GLY A 110 -6.36 18.14 6.38
N ARG A 111 -5.43 18.59 7.22
CA ARG A 111 -4.12 19.13 6.79
C ARG A 111 -3.20 18.10 6.10
N ASN A 112 -3.43 16.81 6.30
CA ASN A 112 -2.64 15.71 5.72
C ASN A 112 -3.31 15.08 4.49
N SER A 113 -4.51 15.52 4.12
CA SER A 113 -5.25 14.99 2.99
C SER A 113 -4.48 15.19 1.69
N GLY A 114 -4.40 14.14 0.86
CA GLY A 114 -3.71 14.18 -0.43
C GLY A 114 -2.17 14.12 -0.39
N LYS A 115 -1.54 14.17 0.78
CA LYS A 115 -0.06 14.16 0.91
C LYS A 115 0.51 12.75 0.83
N LYS A 116 0.22 12.01 -0.25
CA LYS A 116 0.58 10.60 -0.41
C LYS A 116 2.08 10.37 -0.50
N LEU A 117 2.82 11.25 -1.16
CA LEU A 117 4.29 11.14 -1.26
C LEU A 117 4.97 11.28 0.11
N MET A 118 4.48 12.19 0.95
CA MET A 118 4.96 12.32 2.33
C MET A 118 4.65 11.03 3.12
N ALA A 119 3.44 10.48 3.01
CA ALA A 119 3.07 9.23 3.67
C ALA A 119 3.95 8.05 3.19
N ALA A 120 4.23 7.94 1.89
CA ALA A 120 5.12 6.91 1.36
C ALA A 120 6.56 7.03 1.90
N ARG A 121 7.06 8.26 2.05
CA ARG A 121 8.38 8.52 2.67
C ARG A 121 8.40 8.10 4.14
N ILE A 122 7.36 8.42 4.91
CA ILE A 122 7.22 7.99 6.30
C ILE A 122 7.25 6.46 6.37
N VAL A 123 6.45 5.78 5.55
CA VAL A 123 6.41 4.31 5.54
C VAL A 123 7.76 3.71 5.15
N LYS A 124 8.49 4.30 4.19
CA LYS A 124 9.84 3.85 3.84
C LYS A 124 10.77 3.85 5.07
N HIS A 125 10.84 4.97 5.78
CA HIS A 125 11.65 5.08 7.00
C HIS A 125 11.16 4.13 8.10
N THR A 126 9.85 3.98 8.27
CA THR A 126 9.26 3.02 9.23
C THR A 126 9.73 1.59 8.95
N LEU A 127 9.68 1.13 7.70
CA LEU A 127 10.12 -0.22 7.34
C LEU A 127 11.63 -0.41 7.55
N GLU A 128 12.45 0.61 7.29
CA GLU A 128 13.88 0.59 7.57
C GLU A 128 14.14 0.45 9.08
N ILE A 129 13.42 1.19 9.93
CA ILE A 129 13.52 1.10 11.39
C ILE A 129 13.09 -0.28 11.89
N ILE A 130 11.97 -0.82 11.37
CA ILE A 130 11.49 -2.16 11.76
C ILE A 130 12.56 -3.22 11.47
N HIS A 131 13.19 -3.16 10.30
CA HIS A 131 14.23 -4.10 9.94
C HIS A 131 15.42 -4.01 10.87
N LEU A 132 15.89 -2.79 11.18
CA LEU A 132 17.01 -2.57 12.10
C LEU A 132 16.73 -3.06 13.53
N LEU A 133 15.47 -3.08 13.97
CA LEU A 133 15.08 -3.51 15.32
C LEU A 133 14.70 -4.98 15.43
N THR A 134 14.34 -5.63 14.34
CA THR A 134 13.80 -7.00 14.35
C THR A 134 14.60 -7.98 13.51
N ASP A 135 15.48 -7.50 12.62
CA ASP A 135 16.21 -8.29 11.63
C ASP A 135 15.33 -9.17 10.72
N GLN A 136 14.00 -8.90 10.71
CA GLN A 136 13.01 -9.61 9.91
C GLN A 136 12.59 -8.80 8.69
N ASN A 137 11.89 -9.47 7.75
CA ASN A 137 11.25 -8.76 6.64
C ASN A 137 10.14 -7.84 7.19
N PRO A 138 10.26 -6.51 7.07
CA PRO A 138 9.33 -5.57 7.68
C PRO A 138 7.90 -5.67 7.12
N VAL A 139 7.75 -6.21 5.91
CA VAL A 139 6.41 -6.44 5.34
C VAL A 139 5.71 -7.60 6.05
N GLN A 140 6.46 -8.65 6.46
CA GLN A 140 5.92 -9.73 7.29
C GLN A 140 5.45 -9.20 8.64
N VAL A 141 6.28 -8.38 9.30
CA VAL A 141 5.92 -7.77 10.60
C VAL A 141 4.65 -6.92 10.48
N LEU A 142 4.49 -6.18 9.37
CA LEU A 142 3.27 -5.42 9.09
C LEU A 142 2.04 -6.33 8.92
N VAL A 143 2.17 -7.44 8.19
CA VAL A 143 1.08 -8.41 8.00
C VAL A 143 0.66 -9.01 9.32
N ASP A 144 1.60 -9.45 10.16
CA ASP A 144 1.33 -9.99 11.50
C ASP A 144 0.66 -8.94 12.40
N ALA A 145 1.11 -7.69 12.35
CA ALA A 145 0.48 -6.59 13.08
C ALA A 145 -0.98 -6.37 12.66
N VAL A 146 -1.29 -6.45 11.35
CA VAL A 146 -2.66 -6.31 10.85
C VAL A 146 -3.55 -7.47 11.29
N ILE A 147 -3.04 -8.71 11.26
CA ILE A 147 -3.77 -9.91 11.71
C ILE A 147 -4.12 -9.78 13.19
N ASN A 148 -3.16 -9.39 14.03
CA ASN A 148 -3.33 -9.30 15.47
C ASN A 148 -4.19 -8.12 15.92
N SER A 149 -4.19 -7.01 15.19
CA SER A 149 -4.90 -5.77 15.57
C SER A 149 -6.36 -5.74 15.13
N GLY A 150 -6.81 -6.67 14.29
CA GLY A 150 -8.18 -6.72 13.78
C GLY A 150 -9.14 -7.36 14.81
N PRO A 151 -10.12 -6.62 15.38
CA PRO A 151 -11.11 -7.20 16.27
C PRO A 151 -12.00 -8.21 15.53
N ARG A 152 -12.38 -9.28 16.19
CA ARG A 152 -13.25 -10.33 15.63
C ARG A 152 -14.73 -10.01 15.84
N GLU A 153 -15.06 -9.35 16.93
CA GLU A 153 -16.41 -8.99 17.33
C GLU A 153 -16.48 -7.50 17.62
N ASP A 154 -17.65 -6.92 17.42
CA ASP A 154 -17.97 -5.54 17.78
C ASP A 154 -19.40 -5.48 18.32
N SER A 155 -19.81 -4.36 18.89
CA SER A 155 -21.16 -4.13 19.36
C SER A 155 -21.87 -3.08 18.49
N THR A 156 -23.05 -3.43 18.00
CA THR A 156 -23.91 -2.47 17.29
C THR A 156 -25.05 -2.00 18.21
N ARG A 157 -25.59 -0.84 17.90
CA ARG A 157 -26.77 -0.30 18.57
C ARG A 157 -28.01 -0.76 17.81
N VAL A 158 -28.89 -1.46 18.50
CA VAL A 158 -30.16 -1.94 17.97
C VAL A 158 -31.28 -1.34 18.81
N GLY A 159 -32.31 -0.83 18.18
CA GLY A 159 -33.49 -0.29 18.85
C GLY A 159 -34.13 0.87 18.10
N SER A 160 -35.42 1.03 18.32
CA SER A 160 -36.27 2.13 17.85
C SER A 160 -37.01 2.73 19.04
N ALA A 161 -37.58 3.92 18.85
CA ALA A 161 -38.46 4.54 19.85
C ALA A 161 -37.80 4.79 21.24
N GLY A 162 -36.55 5.28 21.26
CA GLY A 162 -35.91 5.76 22.50
C GLY A 162 -35.18 4.69 23.32
N VAL A 163 -35.42 3.41 23.13
CA VAL A 163 -34.70 2.33 23.81
C VAL A 163 -33.60 1.80 22.90
N VAL A 164 -32.35 2.11 23.24
CA VAL A 164 -31.18 1.63 22.49
C VAL A 164 -30.47 0.56 23.30
N ARG A 165 -30.42 -0.66 22.76
CA ARG A 165 -29.67 -1.79 23.31
C ARG A 165 -28.42 -2.04 22.46
N ARG A 166 -27.32 -2.43 23.06
CA ARG A 166 -26.15 -2.92 22.34
C ARG A 166 -26.30 -4.43 22.12
N GLN A 167 -25.92 -4.87 20.92
CA GLN A 167 -25.89 -6.27 20.53
C GLN A 167 -24.54 -6.61 19.97
N ALA A 168 -23.93 -7.73 20.38
CA ALA A 168 -22.71 -8.24 19.81
C ALA A 168 -22.93 -8.72 18.38
N VAL A 169 -21.98 -8.41 17.49
CA VAL A 169 -21.98 -8.84 16.09
C VAL A 169 -20.59 -9.24 15.66
N ASP A 170 -20.48 -10.23 14.78
CA ASP A 170 -19.23 -10.64 14.18
C ASP A 170 -18.79 -9.63 13.10
N LEU A 171 -17.48 -9.41 13.00
CA LEU A 171 -16.89 -8.54 11.99
C LEU A 171 -16.46 -9.35 10.78
N SER A 172 -16.82 -8.85 9.59
CA SER A 172 -16.33 -9.42 8.33
C SER A 172 -14.81 -9.25 8.22
N PRO A 173 -14.11 -10.20 7.56
CA PRO A 173 -12.66 -10.14 7.39
C PRO A 173 -12.18 -8.83 6.73
N PHE A 174 -12.91 -8.35 5.75
CA PHE A 174 -12.64 -7.06 5.10
C PHE A 174 -12.67 -5.86 6.07
N ARG A 175 -13.65 -5.84 6.98
CA ARG A 175 -13.75 -4.80 8.02
C ARG A 175 -12.64 -4.94 9.05
N ARG A 176 -12.25 -6.17 9.41
CA ARG A 176 -11.13 -6.45 10.33
C ARG A 176 -9.84 -5.80 9.85
N VAL A 177 -9.45 -6.03 8.58
CA VAL A 177 -8.25 -5.42 7.98
C VAL A 177 -8.34 -3.89 7.95
N ASN A 178 -9.50 -3.34 7.59
CA ASN A 178 -9.69 -1.88 7.57
C ASN A 178 -9.55 -1.28 8.98
N GLN A 179 -10.11 -1.92 9.98
CA GLN A 179 -10.07 -1.45 11.36
C GLN A 179 -8.69 -1.58 11.97
N ALA A 180 -7.96 -2.67 11.68
CA ALA A 180 -6.57 -2.85 12.08
C ALA A 180 -5.68 -1.70 11.59
N LEU A 181 -5.69 -1.40 10.30
CA LEU A 181 -4.95 -0.28 9.73
C LEU A 181 -5.35 1.07 10.33
N TYR A 182 -6.64 1.24 10.64
CA TYR A 182 -7.13 2.44 11.31
C TYR A 182 -6.55 2.60 12.71
N LEU A 183 -6.56 1.54 13.51
CA LEU A 183 -6.09 1.56 14.90
C LEU A 183 -4.57 1.79 14.96
N ILE A 184 -3.79 1.06 14.16
CA ILE A 184 -2.32 1.22 14.08
C ILE A 184 -1.95 2.67 13.72
N THR A 185 -2.55 3.23 12.67
CA THR A 185 -2.22 4.60 12.23
C THR A 185 -2.73 5.66 13.21
N THR A 186 -3.78 5.40 13.96
CA THR A 186 -4.27 6.30 15.01
C THR A 186 -3.34 6.27 16.21
N GLY A 187 -2.93 5.08 16.66
CA GLY A 187 -1.96 4.92 17.75
C GLY A 187 -0.64 5.62 17.47
N ALA A 188 -0.07 5.40 16.28
CA ALA A 188 1.16 6.09 15.86
C ALA A 188 1.01 7.62 15.83
N ARG A 189 -0.13 8.13 15.41
CA ARG A 189 -0.40 9.58 15.38
C ARG A 189 -0.53 10.15 16.78
N GLU A 190 -1.26 9.49 17.67
CA GLU A 190 -1.44 9.94 19.05
C GLU A 190 -0.10 9.91 19.80
N SER A 191 0.72 8.89 19.61
CA SER A 191 2.03 8.78 20.25
C SER A 191 3.04 9.80 19.73
N SER A 192 2.96 10.20 18.45
CA SER A 192 3.85 11.21 17.87
C SER A 192 3.46 12.66 18.18
N PHE A 193 2.24 12.89 18.72
CA PHE A 193 1.77 14.24 19.01
C PHE A 193 2.50 14.84 20.20
N ARG A 194 3.16 15.99 20.00
CA ARG A 194 3.98 16.69 21.00
C ARG A 194 5.10 15.83 21.60
N ASN A 195 5.63 14.87 20.81
CA ASN A 195 6.72 14.00 21.19
C ASN A 195 7.99 14.38 20.42
N ILE A 196 9.16 14.11 21.00
CA ILE A 196 10.45 14.24 20.35
C ILE A 196 10.61 13.19 19.23
N LYS A 197 10.05 12.00 19.42
CA LYS A 197 10.07 10.93 18.42
C LYS A 197 9.32 11.33 17.16
N THR A 198 9.87 10.99 16.01
CA THR A 198 9.23 11.19 14.70
C THR A 198 8.06 10.25 14.52
N ILE A 199 7.16 10.59 13.59
CA ILE A 199 6.02 9.72 13.25
C ILE A 199 6.47 8.36 12.72
N ALA A 200 7.60 8.28 12.03
CA ALA A 200 8.15 7.03 11.50
C ALA A 200 8.60 6.08 12.63
N GLU A 201 9.27 6.61 13.64
CA GLU A 201 9.68 5.86 14.84
C GLU A 201 8.46 5.38 15.64
N CYS A 202 7.49 6.27 15.89
CA CYS A 202 6.27 5.90 16.61
C CYS A 202 5.44 4.83 15.86
N LEU A 203 5.40 4.92 14.52
CA LEU A 203 4.72 3.93 13.69
C LEU A 203 5.46 2.58 13.71
N ALA A 204 6.81 2.59 13.71
CA ALA A 204 7.60 1.37 13.82
C ALA A 204 7.39 0.69 15.18
N ASP A 205 7.46 1.44 16.27
CA ASP A 205 7.18 0.94 17.62
C ASP A 205 5.77 0.33 17.71
N GLU A 206 4.76 1.01 17.15
CA GLU A 206 3.38 0.53 17.16
C GLU A 206 3.21 -0.78 16.36
N ILE A 207 3.81 -0.87 15.15
CA ILE A 207 3.73 -2.07 14.32
C ILE A 207 4.44 -3.24 14.98
N ILE A 208 5.64 -3.05 15.54
CA ILE A 208 6.40 -4.11 16.24
C ILE A 208 5.61 -4.63 17.45
N ASN A 209 5.08 -3.73 18.30
CA ASN A 209 4.29 -4.11 19.45
C ASN A 209 2.98 -4.80 19.06
N ALA A 210 2.33 -4.35 17.98
CA ALA A 210 1.12 -4.99 17.47
C ALA A 210 1.41 -6.40 16.90
N ALA A 211 2.51 -6.58 16.18
CA ALA A 211 2.93 -7.88 15.66
C ALA A 211 3.20 -8.90 16.77
N ARG A 212 3.78 -8.43 17.89
CA ARG A 212 3.99 -9.27 19.09
C ARG A 212 2.72 -9.48 19.92
N GLY A 213 1.60 -8.82 19.61
CA GLY A 213 0.39 -8.85 20.41
C GLY A 213 0.53 -8.21 21.79
N SER A 214 1.52 -7.31 21.97
CA SER A 214 1.80 -6.66 23.24
C SER A 214 0.72 -5.64 23.61
N SER A 215 0.35 -5.60 24.88
CA SER A 215 -0.54 -4.56 25.42
C SER A 215 0.06 -3.15 25.40
N ASN A 216 1.33 -2.98 25.05
CA ASN A 216 1.94 -1.67 24.85
C ASN A 216 1.47 -1.00 23.57
N SER A 217 0.97 -1.77 22.57
CA SER A 217 0.34 -1.22 21.38
C SER A 217 -1.02 -0.61 21.70
N TYR A 218 -1.28 0.58 21.16
CA TYR A 218 -2.59 1.21 21.17
C TYR A 218 -3.63 0.37 20.43
N ALA A 219 -3.25 -0.20 19.28
CA ALA A 219 -4.14 -1.01 18.45
C ALA A 219 -4.62 -2.26 19.21
N ILE A 220 -3.74 -2.95 19.91
CA ILE A 220 -4.10 -4.13 20.72
C ILE A 220 -5.00 -3.73 21.90
N LYS A 221 -4.66 -2.67 22.63
CA LYS A 221 -5.53 -2.17 23.72
C LYS A 221 -6.94 -1.85 23.23
N LYS A 222 -7.06 -1.19 22.11
CA LYS A 222 -8.38 -0.81 21.54
C LYS A 222 -9.13 -2.00 20.98
N LYS A 223 -8.44 -2.97 20.38
CA LYS A 223 -9.03 -4.24 19.97
C LYS A 223 -9.64 -4.95 21.17
N ASP A 224 -8.87 -5.14 22.25
CA ASP A 224 -9.32 -5.85 23.45
C ASP A 224 -10.50 -5.11 24.13
N GLU A 225 -10.50 -3.77 24.11
CA GLU A 225 -11.62 -2.97 24.58
C GLU A 225 -12.91 -3.24 23.78
N ILE A 226 -12.82 -3.25 22.46
CA ILE A 226 -13.96 -3.52 21.56
C ILE A 226 -14.50 -4.93 21.80
N GLU A 227 -13.64 -5.93 21.80
CA GLU A 227 -14.03 -7.32 22.02
C GLU A 227 -14.62 -7.55 23.42
N ARG A 228 -14.08 -6.90 24.45
CA ARG A 228 -14.62 -6.94 25.82
C ARG A 228 -16.03 -6.36 25.88
N VAL A 229 -16.26 -5.21 25.22
CA VAL A 229 -17.60 -4.60 25.14
C VAL A 229 -18.56 -5.49 24.37
N ALA A 230 -18.13 -6.11 23.27
CA ALA A 230 -18.95 -7.05 22.51
C ALA A 230 -19.33 -8.27 23.39
N LYS A 231 -18.37 -8.88 24.07
CA LYS A 231 -18.60 -10.02 24.97
C LYS A 231 -19.60 -9.72 26.09
N ALA A 232 -19.59 -8.51 26.64
CA ALA A 232 -20.53 -8.08 27.67
C ALA A 232 -21.96 -7.85 27.14
N ASN A 233 -22.16 -7.78 25.82
CA ASN A 233 -23.45 -7.52 25.18
C ASN A 233 -23.91 -8.68 24.27
N ARG A 234 -23.44 -9.87 24.52
CA ARG A 234 -23.93 -11.12 23.89
C ARG A 234 -25.31 -11.49 24.36
#